data_26f0a277ab19ebd6c84d9ce122bf628c
#
_entry.id   26f0a277ab19ebd6c84d9ce122bf628c
#
_cell.length_a   1.000
_cell.length_b   1.000
_cell.length_c   1.000
_cell.angle_alpha   90.00
_cell.angle_beta   90.00
_cell.angle_gamma   90.00
#
_symmetry.space_group_name_H-M   'P 1'
#
loop_
_entity.id
_entity.type
_entity.pdbx_description
1 polymer ?
#
loop_
_entity_poly.entity_id
_entity_poly.type
_entity_poly.pdbx_seq_one_letter_code
_entity_poly.pdbx_strand_id
1 'polypeptide(L)'
;MDDKMIFQKLQKGDIIFSLERDRRALYPIFDQARILKVGESKPMASMVKDGFVNSLELVIQDSVSQITIYLPSQAEEGIYNGIYYTTNLDNIISEVSNQRQNAVNILNNRERYEAIVSECDKILGSINYKEPSKPAPEFEEFKAYMGNVDVRLNRSEALLEKIAEELGLFKDK
;
A
#
# COMPACT_ATOMS: atom_id res chain seq x y z
N MET A 1 -25.67 20.76 -6.98
CA MET A 1 -24.23 20.98 -6.74
C MET A 1 -23.88 20.14 -5.55
N ASP A 2 -23.26 19.00 -5.76
CA ASP A 2 -22.77 18.18 -4.65
C ASP A 2 -21.69 18.97 -3.95
N ASP A 3 -21.95 19.32 -2.69
CA ASP A 3 -21.01 20.08 -1.85
C ASP A 3 -19.84 19.16 -1.51
N LYS A 4 -18.77 19.28 -2.31
CA LYS A 4 -17.58 18.44 -2.19
C LYS A 4 -17.06 18.49 -0.76
N MET A 5 -16.99 17.34 -0.12
CA MET A 5 -16.59 17.22 1.27
C MET A 5 -15.07 17.23 1.39
N ILE A 6 -14.48 18.39 1.62
CA ILE A 6 -13.05 18.54 1.89
C ILE A 6 -12.71 18.02 3.29
N PHE A 7 -11.46 17.61 3.51
CA PHE A 7 -11.01 17.04 4.79
C PHE A 7 -11.26 17.97 5.99
N GLN A 8 -11.18 19.28 5.80
CA GLN A 8 -11.43 20.26 6.87
C GLN A 8 -12.88 20.23 7.41
N LYS A 9 -13.84 19.75 6.63
CA LYS A 9 -15.25 19.63 7.04
C LYS A 9 -15.56 18.32 7.79
N LEU A 10 -14.61 17.39 7.86
CA LEU A 10 -14.79 16.10 8.51
C LEU A 10 -15.01 16.24 10.01
N GLN A 11 -15.82 15.34 10.53
CA GLN A 11 -16.16 15.26 11.94
C GLN A 11 -15.88 13.85 12.50
N LYS A 12 -15.84 13.75 13.82
CA LYS A 12 -15.77 12.44 14.48
C LYS A 12 -16.97 11.58 14.09
N GLY A 13 -16.69 10.37 13.63
CA GLY A 13 -17.70 9.39 13.20
C GLY A 13 -17.87 9.30 11.69
N ASP A 14 -17.38 10.28 10.93
CA ASP A 14 -17.39 10.25 9.47
C ASP A 14 -16.51 9.11 8.94
N ILE A 15 -16.81 8.68 7.71
CA ILE A 15 -16.07 7.65 7.01
C ILE A 15 -15.12 8.30 6.00
N ILE A 16 -13.91 7.80 5.97
CA ILE A 16 -12.91 8.08 4.93
C ILE A 16 -12.55 6.77 4.23
N PHE A 17 -12.34 6.84 2.93
CA PHE A 17 -11.97 5.70 2.10
C PHE A 17 -10.47 5.72 1.85
N SER A 18 -9.84 4.54 1.85
CA SER A 18 -8.43 4.39 1.54
C SER A 18 -8.21 3.35 0.44
N LEU A 19 -7.20 3.60 -0.37
CA LEU A 19 -6.74 2.69 -1.41
C LEU A 19 -5.22 2.58 -1.33
N GLU A 20 -4.73 1.46 -0.87
CA GLU A 20 -3.32 1.17 -0.87
C GLU A 20 -2.89 0.76 -2.29
N ARG A 21 -1.89 1.47 -2.81
CA ARG A 21 -1.28 1.22 -4.11
C ARG A 21 0.13 0.69 -3.93
N ASP A 22 0.39 -0.05 -2.87
CA ASP A 22 1.76 -0.44 -2.57
C ASP A 22 2.36 -1.21 -3.75
N ARG A 23 3.56 -0.79 -4.13
CA ARG A 23 4.38 -1.52 -5.10
C ARG A 23 4.73 -2.94 -4.66
N ARG A 24 4.53 -3.25 -3.39
CA ARG A 24 4.74 -4.57 -2.79
C ARG A 24 3.48 -5.43 -2.82
N ALA A 25 2.30 -4.82 -2.80
CA ALA A 25 1.04 -5.54 -2.98
C ALA A 25 0.84 -5.81 -4.47
N LEU A 26 0.61 -7.07 -4.83
CA LEU A 26 0.33 -7.48 -6.21
C LEU A 26 -1.03 -6.95 -6.72
N TYR A 27 -1.85 -6.38 -5.83
CA TYR A 27 -3.20 -5.90 -6.11
C TYR A 27 -3.54 -4.71 -5.18
N PRO A 28 -4.44 -3.81 -5.61
CA PRO A 28 -4.89 -2.72 -4.77
C PRO A 28 -5.69 -3.23 -3.56
N ILE A 29 -5.47 -2.63 -2.39
CA ILE A 29 -6.21 -2.94 -1.16
C ILE A 29 -7.10 -1.76 -0.84
N PHE A 30 -8.40 -2.00 -0.77
CA PHE A 30 -9.42 -1.02 -0.38
C PHE A 30 -9.83 -1.22 1.08
N ASP A 31 -9.94 -0.12 1.82
CA ASP A 31 -10.48 -0.14 3.17
C ASP A 31 -11.32 1.11 3.46
N GLN A 32 -12.12 1.03 4.53
CA GLN A 32 -12.94 2.10 5.06
C GLN A 32 -12.53 2.37 6.49
N ALA A 33 -12.15 3.60 6.79
CA ALA A 33 -11.77 3.97 8.12
C ALA A 33 -12.77 4.97 8.72
N ARG A 34 -13.05 4.83 10.01
CA ARG A 34 -13.88 5.77 10.77
C ARG A 34 -13.00 6.79 11.45
N ILE A 35 -13.37 8.07 11.36
CA ILE A 35 -12.69 9.14 12.04
C ILE A 35 -13.01 9.11 13.54
N LEU A 36 -11.99 8.94 14.36
CA LEU A 36 -12.09 8.96 15.82
C LEU A 36 -11.87 10.35 16.39
N LYS A 37 -10.96 11.11 15.78
CA LYS A 37 -10.59 12.45 16.20
C LYS A 37 -10.14 13.28 15.01
N VAL A 38 -10.59 14.52 14.97
CA VAL A 38 -10.08 15.56 14.07
C VAL A 38 -9.19 16.49 14.91
N GLY A 39 -7.93 16.61 14.52
CA GLY A 39 -6.97 17.49 15.17
C GLY A 39 -6.91 18.87 14.52
N GLU A 40 -5.81 19.56 14.78
CA GLU A 40 -5.58 20.89 14.24
C GLU A 40 -4.94 20.82 12.84
N SER A 41 -5.24 21.83 12.02
CA SER A 41 -4.54 22.02 10.75
C SER A 41 -3.20 22.71 10.99
N LYS A 42 -2.11 22.11 10.53
CA LYS A 42 -0.74 22.63 10.70
C LYS A 42 -0.03 22.68 9.34
N PRO A 43 0.84 23.68 9.12
CA PRO A 43 1.65 23.71 7.92
C PRO A 43 2.66 22.57 7.95
N MET A 44 2.65 21.73 6.91
CA MET A 44 3.60 20.64 6.70
C MET A 44 4.30 20.82 5.35
N ALA A 45 5.56 20.38 5.25
CA ALA A 45 6.28 20.38 3.99
C ALA A 45 5.55 19.51 2.96
N SER A 46 5.30 20.05 1.78
CA SER A 46 4.67 19.32 0.69
C SER A 46 5.70 18.47 -0.05
N MET A 47 5.38 17.20 -0.29
CA MET A 47 6.20 16.34 -1.17
C MET A 47 5.94 16.56 -2.66
N VAL A 48 4.88 17.28 -3.00
CA VAL A 48 4.41 17.44 -4.40
C VAL A 48 4.64 18.86 -4.93
N LYS A 49 4.66 19.85 -4.05
CA LYS A 49 4.87 21.26 -4.39
C LYS A 49 5.96 21.84 -3.50
N ASP A 50 6.80 22.67 -4.06
CA ASP A 50 7.74 23.45 -3.25
C ASP A 50 6.95 24.36 -2.29
N GLY A 51 7.12 24.14 -0.98
CA GLY A 51 6.45 24.91 0.04
C GLY A 51 5.75 24.11 1.12
N PHE A 52 4.85 24.79 1.82
CA PHE A 52 4.06 24.20 2.90
C PHE A 52 2.60 24.09 2.50
N VAL A 53 1.99 22.98 2.88
CA VAL A 53 0.53 22.75 2.74
C VAL A 53 -0.07 22.58 4.12
N ASN A 54 -1.20 23.23 4.37
CA ASN A 54 -1.94 23.04 5.60
C ASN A 54 -2.50 21.61 5.63
N SER A 55 -1.98 20.80 6.51
CA SER A 55 -2.38 19.40 6.69
C SER A 55 -3.17 19.26 7.98
N LEU A 56 -4.29 18.55 7.88
CA LEU A 56 -5.16 18.20 9.00
C LEU A 56 -4.70 16.88 9.60
N GLU A 57 -4.55 16.86 10.91
CA GLU A 57 -4.32 15.63 11.67
C GLU A 57 -5.63 14.88 11.85
N LEU A 58 -5.69 13.63 11.44
CA LEU A 58 -6.83 12.75 11.62
C LEU A 58 -6.40 11.48 12.34
N VAL A 59 -7.10 11.14 13.40
CA VAL A 59 -6.99 9.82 14.02
C VAL A 59 -8.13 8.97 13.48
N ILE A 60 -7.80 7.89 12.79
CA ILE A 60 -8.76 7.01 12.14
C ILE A 60 -8.64 5.59 12.68
N GLN A 61 -9.75 4.85 12.62
CA GLN A 61 -9.81 3.41 12.87
C GLN A 61 -10.14 2.73 11.54
N ASP A 62 -9.18 2.00 11.02
CA ASP A 62 -9.36 1.11 9.87
C ASP A 62 -9.77 -0.32 10.31
N SER A 63 -9.77 -1.28 9.40
CA SER A 63 -10.13 -2.68 9.68
C SER A 63 -9.13 -3.38 10.61
N VAL A 64 -7.91 -2.88 10.74
CA VAL A 64 -6.81 -3.54 11.44
C VAL A 64 -6.42 -2.80 12.72
N SER A 65 -6.30 -1.46 12.65
CA SER A 65 -5.67 -0.68 13.71
C SER A 65 -6.19 0.76 13.79
N GLN A 66 -5.79 1.44 14.85
CA GLN A 66 -5.95 2.88 14.96
C GLN A 66 -4.64 3.57 14.54
N ILE A 67 -4.74 4.48 13.57
CA ILE A 67 -3.59 5.22 13.05
C ILE A 67 -3.84 6.73 13.00
N THR A 68 -2.76 7.51 13.02
CA THR A 68 -2.79 8.95 12.81
C THR A 68 -2.26 9.25 11.42
N ILE A 69 -3.04 10.00 10.63
CA ILE A 69 -2.68 10.42 9.27
C ILE A 69 -2.72 11.94 9.15
N TYR A 70 -2.03 12.46 8.15
CA TYR A 70 -1.97 13.90 7.86
C TYR A 70 -2.36 14.13 6.39
N LEU A 71 -3.45 14.83 6.17
CA LEU A 71 -4.01 15.06 4.83
C LEU A 71 -4.19 16.57 4.57
N PRO A 72 -4.08 17.03 3.30
CA PRO A 72 -4.27 18.43 2.96
C PRO A 72 -5.65 18.92 3.36
N SER A 73 -5.75 19.90 4.25
CA SER A 73 -7.03 20.32 4.87
C SER A 73 -8.07 20.79 3.86
N GLN A 74 -7.65 21.44 2.76
CA GLN A 74 -8.51 22.03 1.74
C GLN A 74 -8.79 21.11 0.54
N ALA A 75 -8.38 19.84 0.61
CA ALA A 75 -8.59 18.86 -0.44
C ALA A 75 -9.67 17.84 -0.04
N GLU A 76 -10.26 17.17 -1.01
CA GLU A 76 -11.14 15.99 -0.84
C GLU A 76 -10.41 14.67 -0.96
N GLU A 77 -9.13 14.74 -1.39
CA GLU A 77 -8.27 13.58 -1.57
C GLU A 77 -6.81 13.91 -1.22
N GLY A 78 -6.05 12.91 -0.83
CA GLY A 78 -4.65 13.07 -0.48
C GLY A 78 -3.91 11.75 -0.36
N ILE A 79 -2.59 11.82 -0.27
CA ILE A 79 -1.73 10.66 -0.09
C ILE A 79 -0.96 10.81 1.21
N TYR A 80 -0.98 9.78 2.03
CA TYR A 80 -0.16 9.68 3.23
C TYR A 80 0.48 8.29 3.31
N ASN A 81 1.80 8.25 3.46
CA ASN A 81 2.61 7.01 3.48
C ASN A 81 2.36 6.06 2.29
N GLY A 82 2.09 6.62 1.09
CA GLY A 82 1.81 5.83 -0.11
C GLY A 82 0.37 5.36 -0.25
N ILE A 83 -0.47 5.56 0.76
CA ILE A 83 -1.89 5.22 0.73
C ILE A 83 -2.68 6.44 0.28
N TYR A 84 -3.56 6.24 -0.69
CA TYR A 84 -4.50 7.25 -1.17
C TYR A 84 -5.74 7.27 -0.27
N TYR A 85 -6.14 8.46 0.16
CA TYR A 85 -7.33 8.71 0.99
C TYR A 85 -8.28 9.67 0.30
N THR A 86 -9.57 9.44 0.42
CA THR A 86 -10.61 10.35 -0.08
C THR A 86 -11.88 10.27 0.76
N THR A 87 -12.65 11.35 0.74
CA THR A 87 -14.00 11.41 1.32
C THR A 87 -15.08 10.94 0.36
N ASN A 88 -14.73 10.76 -0.93
CA ASN A 88 -15.67 10.42 -1.99
C ASN A 88 -15.40 9.01 -2.53
N LEU A 89 -16.38 8.12 -2.38
CA LEU A 89 -16.29 6.75 -2.87
C LEU A 89 -16.17 6.69 -4.41
N ASP A 90 -16.76 7.64 -5.15
CA ASP A 90 -16.67 7.67 -6.61
C ASP A 90 -15.23 7.88 -7.10
N ASN A 91 -14.40 8.58 -6.33
CA ASN A 91 -12.99 8.73 -6.62
C ASN A 91 -12.26 7.38 -6.51
N ILE A 92 -12.60 6.56 -5.53
CA ILE A 92 -12.06 5.17 -5.39
C ILE A 92 -12.52 4.32 -6.58
N ILE A 93 -13.81 4.36 -6.92
CA ILE A 93 -14.38 3.60 -8.03
C ILE A 93 -13.67 3.96 -9.34
N SER A 94 -13.49 5.25 -9.60
CA SER A 94 -12.81 5.75 -10.79
C SER A 94 -11.36 5.27 -10.84
N GLU A 95 -10.63 5.36 -9.74
CA GLU A 95 -9.25 4.94 -9.66
C GLU A 95 -9.07 3.44 -9.87
N VAL A 96 -9.88 2.62 -9.19
CA VAL A 96 -9.85 1.16 -9.35
C VAL A 96 -10.28 0.75 -10.77
N SER A 97 -11.26 1.44 -11.35
CA SER A 97 -11.69 1.20 -12.74
C SER A 97 -10.57 1.50 -13.73
N ASN A 98 -9.84 2.60 -13.55
CA ASN A 98 -8.69 2.97 -14.37
C ASN A 98 -7.56 1.93 -14.25
N GLN A 99 -7.25 1.48 -13.03
CA GLN A 99 -6.24 0.44 -12.80
C GLN A 99 -6.64 -0.87 -13.49
N ARG A 100 -7.91 -1.28 -13.34
CA ARG A 100 -8.44 -2.46 -14.00
C ARG A 100 -8.33 -2.34 -15.52
N GLN A 101 -8.73 -1.19 -16.11
CA GLN A 101 -8.66 -0.98 -17.55
C GLN A 101 -7.21 -1.04 -18.04
N ASN A 102 -6.28 -0.45 -17.32
CA ASN A 102 -4.85 -0.51 -17.65
C ASN A 102 -4.33 -1.96 -17.61
N ALA A 103 -4.70 -2.73 -16.59
CA ALA A 103 -4.33 -4.14 -16.50
C ALA A 103 -4.91 -4.97 -17.67
N VAL A 104 -6.20 -4.75 -18.02
CA VAL A 104 -6.84 -5.39 -19.18
C VAL A 104 -6.13 -5.02 -20.48
N ASN A 105 -5.77 -3.75 -20.66
CA ASN A 105 -5.04 -3.30 -21.83
C ASN A 105 -3.65 -3.98 -21.96
N ILE A 106 -2.95 -4.15 -20.84
CA ILE A 106 -1.67 -4.87 -20.81
C ILE A 106 -1.88 -6.34 -21.20
N LEU A 107 -2.88 -7.01 -20.63
CA LEU A 107 -3.19 -8.40 -20.92
C LEU A 107 -3.60 -8.58 -22.40
N ASN A 108 -4.42 -7.69 -22.95
CA ASN A 108 -4.85 -7.74 -24.34
C ASN A 108 -3.72 -7.44 -25.35
N ASN A 109 -2.65 -6.77 -24.90
CA ASN A 109 -1.46 -6.50 -25.71
C ASN A 109 -0.31 -7.47 -25.45
N ARG A 110 -0.55 -8.60 -24.82
CA ARG A 110 0.47 -9.58 -24.44
C ARG A 110 1.34 -10.01 -25.62
N GLU A 111 0.73 -10.39 -26.73
CA GLU A 111 1.44 -10.81 -27.95
C GLU A 111 2.38 -9.73 -28.48
N ARG A 112 1.95 -8.46 -28.42
CA ARG A 112 2.79 -7.33 -28.81
C ARG A 112 4.01 -7.19 -27.90
N TYR A 113 3.83 -7.32 -26.59
CA TYR A 113 4.96 -7.25 -25.65
C TYR A 113 5.90 -8.44 -25.79
N GLU A 114 5.39 -9.64 -26.05
CA GLU A 114 6.21 -10.83 -26.36
C GLU A 114 7.02 -10.62 -27.65
N ALA A 115 6.44 -10.02 -28.68
CA ALA A 115 7.16 -9.68 -29.90
C ALA A 115 8.26 -8.63 -29.66
N ILE A 116 7.99 -7.60 -28.84
CA ILE A 116 8.99 -6.59 -28.46
C ILE A 116 10.15 -7.25 -27.70
N VAL A 117 9.88 -8.12 -26.71
CA VAL A 117 10.91 -8.84 -26.00
C VAL A 117 11.78 -9.65 -26.95
N SER A 118 11.15 -10.43 -27.83
CA SER A 118 11.85 -11.23 -28.83
C SER A 118 12.76 -10.40 -29.74
N GLU A 119 12.31 -9.21 -30.13
CA GLU A 119 13.11 -8.32 -30.99
C GLU A 119 14.27 -7.68 -30.18
N CYS A 120 14.01 -7.29 -28.94
CA CYS A 120 15.08 -6.81 -28.04
C CYS A 120 16.15 -7.86 -27.83
N ASP A 121 15.77 -9.13 -27.62
CA ASP A 121 16.71 -10.24 -27.44
C ASP A 121 17.60 -10.46 -28.66
N LYS A 122 17.03 -10.34 -29.89
CA LYS A 122 17.79 -10.39 -31.12
C LYS A 122 18.81 -9.24 -31.22
N ILE A 123 18.38 -8.03 -30.89
CA ILE A 123 19.27 -6.84 -30.87
C ILE A 123 20.40 -7.04 -29.86
N LEU A 124 20.06 -7.45 -28.63
CA LEU A 124 21.05 -7.71 -27.58
C LEU A 124 22.03 -8.81 -28.00
N GLY A 125 21.53 -9.87 -28.62
CA GLY A 125 22.39 -10.93 -29.17
C GLY A 125 23.31 -10.43 -30.27
N SER A 126 22.85 -9.53 -31.15
CA SER A 126 23.65 -8.99 -32.25
C SER A 126 24.81 -8.11 -31.79
N ILE A 127 24.69 -7.44 -30.64
CA ILE A 127 25.72 -6.59 -30.03
C ILE A 127 26.56 -7.34 -28.99
N ASN A 128 26.43 -8.67 -28.91
CA ASN A 128 27.11 -9.51 -27.93
C ASN A 128 26.91 -9.06 -26.47
N TYR A 129 25.73 -8.50 -26.18
CA TYR A 129 25.36 -8.14 -24.84
C TYR A 129 25.33 -9.40 -23.96
N LYS A 130 26.15 -9.40 -22.91
CA LYS A 130 26.04 -10.42 -21.85
C LYS A 130 25.16 -9.81 -20.77
N GLU A 131 24.01 -10.43 -20.53
CA GLU A 131 23.25 -10.08 -19.34
C GLU A 131 24.20 -10.09 -18.13
N PRO A 132 24.14 -9.03 -17.27
CA PRO A 132 24.82 -9.10 -15.99
C PRO A 132 24.36 -10.38 -15.30
N SER A 133 25.32 -11.25 -14.96
CA SER A 133 25.02 -12.52 -14.30
C SER A 133 23.97 -12.30 -13.21
N LYS A 134 22.97 -13.19 -13.17
CA LYS A 134 21.93 -13.19 -12.13
C LYS A 134 22.53 -12.76 -10.80
N PRO A 135 21.75 -12.01 -9.97
CA PRO A 135 22.27 -11.41 -8.75
C PRO A 135 23.15 -12.40 -8.00
N ALA A 136 24.27 -11.85 -7.51
CA ALA A 136 25.34 -12.57 -6.87
C ALA A 136 24.82 -13.62 -5.87
N PRO A 137 25.58 -14.68 -5.59
CA PRO A 137 25.24 -15.72 -4.61
C PRO A 137 24.70 -15.20 -3.28
N GLU A 138 25.08 -13.98 -2.91
CA GLU A 138 24.57 -13.23 -1.76
C GLU A 138 23.04 -13.10 -1.71
N PHE A 139 22.36 -13.03 -2.85
CA PHE A 139 20.89 -12.96 -2.89
C PHE A 139 20.24 -14.32 -2.63
N GLU A 140 20.83 -15.39 -3.12
CA GLU A 140 20.37 -16.75 -2.84
C GLU A 140 20.70 -17.15 -1.39
N GLU A 141 21.83 -16.71 -0.85
CA GLU A 141 22.18 -16.87 0.56
C GLU A 141 21.22 -16.07 1.47
N PHE A 142 20.88 -14.83 1.09
CA PHE A 142 19.89 -14.02 1.81
C PHE A 142 18.51 -14.69 1.79
N LYS A 143 18.08 -15.21 0.66
CA LYS A 143 16.82 -15.94 0.52
C LYS A 143 16.79 -17.22 1.37
N ALA A 144 17.90 -17.97 1.40
CA ALA A 144 18.06 -19.13 2.26
C ALA A 144 18.07 -18.73 3.75
N TYR A 145 18.70 -17.60 4.10
CA TYR A 145 18.71 -17.05 5.45
C TYR A 145 17.30 -16.65 5.89
N MET A 146 16.53 -15.95 5.04
CA MET A 146 15.14 -15.59 5.34
C MET A 146 14.26 -16.82 5.53
N GLY A 147 14.41 -17.86 4.71
CA GLY A 147 13.71 -19.13 4.90
C GLY A 147 14.02 -19.79 6.25
N ASN A 148 15.27 -19.72 6.71
CA ASN A 148 15.66 -20.20 8.02
C ASN A 148 15.08 -19.35 9.18
N VAL A 149 14.95 -18.05 8.99
CA VAL A 149 14.30 -17.14 9.96
C VAL A 149 12.84 -17.50 10.13
N ASP A 150 12.11 -17.75 9.03
CA ASP A 150 10.70 -18.14 9.08
C ASP A 150 10.51 -19.47 9.83
N VAL A 151 11.36 -20.46 9.57
CA VAL A 151 11.32 -21.76 10.29
C VAL A 151 11.57 -21.57 11.79
N ARG A 152 12.49 -20.68 12.17
CA ARG A 152 12.78 -20.39 13.59
C ARG A 152 11.65 -19.63 14.26
N LEU A 153 11.01 -18.69 13.56
CA LEU A 153 9.84 -17.97 14.03
C LEU A 153 8.68 -18.94 14.30
N ASN A 154 8.31 -19.76 13.34
CA ASN A 154 7.25 -20.76 13.50
C ASN A 154 7.52 -21.72 14.66
N ARG A 155 8.78 -22.11 14.86
CA ARG A 155 9.16 -22.95 16.02
C ARG A 155 9.05 -22.20 17.34
N SER A 156 9.38 -20.91 17.38
CA SER A 156 9.24 -20.08 18.58
C SER A 156 7.77 -19.85 18.92
N GLU A 157 6.91 -19.63 17.95
CA GLU A 157 5.47 -19.51 18.12
C GLU A 157 4.87 -20.80 18.69
N ALA A 158 5.22 -21.96 18.14
CA ALA A 158 4.76 -23.25 18.64
C ALA A 158 5.24 -23.54 20.08
N LEU A 159 6.43 -23.06 20.46
CA LEU A 159 6.92 -23.17 21.83
C LEU A 159 6.17 -22.22 22.80
N LEU A 160 5.86 -21.00 22.34
CA LEU A 160 5.08 -20.05 23.12
C LEU A 160 3.65 -20.53 23.34
N GLU A 161 3.02 -21.13 22.33
CA GLU A 161 1.70 -21.76 22.48
C GLU A 161 1.72 -22.88 23.54
N LYS A 162 2.71 -23.76 23.47
CA LYS A 162 2.85 -24.83 24.49
C LYS A 162 3.06 -24.28 25.89
N ILE A 163 3.91 -23.27 26.06
CA ILE A 163 4.11 -22.60 27.36
C ILE A 163 2.81 -21.97 27.85
N ALA A 164 2.06 -21.32 26.95
CA ALA A 164 0.79 -20.69 27.30
C ALA A 164 -0.28 -21.74 27.69
N GLU A 165 -0.29 -22.91 27.04
CA GLU A 165 -1.16 -24.04 27.43
C GLU A 165 -0.78 -24.61 28.80
N GLU A 166 0.52 -24.83 29.04
CA GLU A 166 1.02 -25.33 30.33
C GLU A 166 0.75 -24.35 31.49
N LEU A 167 0.86 -23.05 31.22
CA LEU A 167 0.54 -22.02 32.20
C LEU A 167 -0.97 -21.75 32.37
N GLY A 168 -1.82 -22.39 31.57
CA GLY A 168 -3.27 -22.26 31.64
C GLY A 168 -3.80 -20.89 31.22
N LEU A 169 -3.00 -20.13 30.43
CA LEU A 169 -3.38 -18.79 29.96
C LEU A 169 -4.54 -18.77 28.96
N PHE A 170 -4.90 -19.92 28.40
CA PHE A 170 -6.05 -20.10 27.49
C PHE A 170 -7.20 -20.88 28.10
N LYS A 171 -7.21 -21.08 29.42
CA LYS A 171 -8.41 -21.61 30.08
C LYS A 171 -9.30 -20.43 30.45
N ASP A 172 -10.18 -20.05 29.52
CA ASP A 172 -11.51 -19.50 29.76
C ASP A 172 -12.08 -18.93 28.45
N LYS A 173 -12.75 -19.82 27.70
CA LYS A 173 -13.92 -19.44 26.90
C LYS A 173 -14.84 -20.64 26.78
#